data_ccbc28106c2b543bb44f5eb24f2b456d
#
_entry.id   ccbc28106c2b543bb44f5eb24f2b456d
#
_cell.length_a   1.000
_cell.length_b   1.000
_cell.length_c   1.000
_cell.angle_alpha   90.00
_cell.angle_beta   90.00
_cell.angle_gamma   90.00
#
_symmetry.space_group_name_H-M   'P 1'
#
loop_
_entity.id
_entity.type
_entity.pdbx_description
1 polymer ?
#
loop_
_entity_poly.entity_id
_entity_poly.type
_entity_poly.pdbx_seq_one_letter_code
_entity_poly.pdbx_strand_id
1 'polypeptide(L)'
;KKSDALKMGAHHFVCTKDEGALSSLKKSFDIILNTVSAELDINEYLQTLKLDGTLVIIWLPGKPYAVHAGVMLEGRRSMTGSMIGGVSELQEMLNFCGDKNIVSDVEVIKADYANTAYNRTVASDVKYRFVIDASSF
;
A
#
# COMPACT_ATOMS: atom_id res chain seq x y z
N LYS A 1 -6.46 -3.69 -12.28
CA LYS A 1 -5.90 -3.94 -10.91
C LYS A 1 -6.59 -5.08 -10.17
N LYS A 2 -7.92 -5.30 -10.32
CA LYS A 2 -8.65 -6.39 -9.62
C LYS A 2 -8.05 -7.76 -9.91
N SER A 3 -7.86 -8.10 -11.19
CA SER A 3 -7.29 -9.38 -11.59
C SER A 3 -5.88 -9.61 -11.06
N ASP A 4 -5.09 -8.53 -11.00
CA ASP A 4 -3.71 -8.61 -10.53
C ASP A 4 -3.67 -8.79 -9.00
N ALA A 5 -4.51 -8.06 -8.25
CA ALA A 5 -4.62 -8.22 -6.80
C ALA A 5 -5.03 -9.66 -6.41
N LEU A 6 -6.02 -10.23 -7.10
CA LEU A 6 -6.46 -11.61 -6.84
C LEU A 6 -5.38 -12.64 -7.21
N LYS A 7 -4.63 -12.42 -8.29
CA LYS A 7 -3.49 -13.28 -8.67
C LYS A 7 -2.35 -13.23 -7.64
N MET A 8 -2.12 -12.08 -7.01
CA MET A 8 -1.14 -11.91 -5.94
C MET A 8 -1.61 -12.46 -4.58
N GLY A 9 -2.77 -13.08 -4.50
CA GLY A 9 -3.26 -13.75 -3.32
C GLY A 9 -4.25 -12.96 -2.47
N ALA A 10 -4.73 -11.79 -2.93
CA ALA A 10 -5.80 -11.09 -2.24
C ALA A 10 -7.10 -11.90 -2.30
N HIS A 11 -7.79 -12.08 -1.19
CA HIS A 11 -9.07 -12.78 -1.13
C HIS A 11 -10.20 -11.91 -1.70
N HIS A 12 -10.14 -10.61 -1.49
CA HIS A 12 -11.14 -9.65 -1.93
C HIS A 12 -10.47 -8.43 -2.56
N PHE A 13 -11.19 -7.77 -3.44
CA PHE A 13 -10.81 -6.49 -4.03
C PHE A 13 -12.01 -5.55 -4.01
N VAL A 14 -11.81 -4.34 -3.50
CA VAL A 14 -12.83 -3.30 -3.46
C VAL A 14 -12.30 -2.06 -4.18
N CYS A 15 -13.07 -1.54 -5.12
CA CYS A 15 -12.77 -0.28 -5.76
C CYS A 15 -13.38 0.86 -4.93
N THR A 16 -12.57 1.67 -4.30
CA THR A 16 -13.03 2.77 -3.43
C THR A 16 -13.72 3.92 -4.18
N LYS A 17 -13.70 3.86 -5.53
CA LYS A 17 -14.45 4.82 -6.37
C LYS A 17 -15.91 4.42 -6.56
N ASP A 18 -16.26 3.19 -6.23
CA ASP A 18 -17.65 2.71 -6.34
C ASP A 18 -18.44 3.30 -5.17
N GLU A 19 -19.63 3.80 -5.46
CA GLU A 19 -20.50 4.40 -4.46
C GLU A 19 -20.81 3.42 -3.33
N GLY A 20 -20.65 3.86 -2.09
CA GLY A 20 -20.91 3.04 -0.91
C GLY A 20 -19.90 1.93 -0.62
N ALA A 21 -18.82 1.81 -1.41
CA ALA A 21 -17.83 0.73 -1.26
C ALA A 21 -17.25 0.65 0.16
N LEU A 22 -16.76 1.77 0.70
CA LEU A 22 -16.20 1.81 2.06
C LEU A 22 -17.29 1.69 3.14
N SER A 23 -18.46 2.25 2.91
CA SER A 23 -19.56 2.18 3.89
C SER A 23 -20.08 0.74 4.08
N SER A 24 -20.00 -0.09 3.04
CA SER A 24 -20.36 -1.53 3.13
C SER A 24 -19.34 -2.35 3.95
N LEU A 25 -18.14 -1.80 4.20
CA LEU A 25 -17.05 -2.47 4.92
C LEU A 25 -16.91 -1.98 6.36
N LYS A 26 -17.89 -1.25 6.90
CA LYS A 26 -17.83 -0.79 8.29
C LYS A 26 -17.56 -1.94 9.26
N LYS A 27 -16.62 -1.72 10.19
CA LYS A 27 -16.24 -2.68 11.25
C LYS A 27 -15.81 -4.07 10.69
N SER A 28 -15.10 -4.08 9.56
CA SER A 28 -14.68 -5.33 8.89
C SER A 28 -13.21 -5.70 9.12
N PHE A 29 -12.35 -4.71 9.38
CA PHE A 29 -10.90 -4.94 9.41
C PHE A 29 -10.32 -4.77 10.81
N ASP A 30 -9.36 -5.61 11.14
CA ASP A 30 -8.56 -5.50 12.36
C ASP A 30 -7.36 -4.55 12.14
N ILE A 31 -6.76 -4.62 10.94
CA ILE A 31 -5.61 -3.80 10.53
C ILE A 31 -5.84 -3.27 9.11
N ILE A 32 -5.49 -2.01 8.90
CA ILE A 32 -5.41 -1.40 7.57
C ILE A 32 -3.99 -0.88 7.35
N LEU A 33 -3.34 -1.31 6.28
CA LEU A 33 -2.05 -0.76 5.84
C LEU A 33 -2.31 0.29 4.75
N ASN A 34 -2.15 1.56 5.10
CA ASN A 34 -2.31 2.66 4.14
C ASN A 34 -0.98 2.97 3.44
N THR A 35 -0.88 2.56 2.18
CA THR A 35 0.26 2.80 1.30
C THR A 35 -0.01 3.92 0.28
N VAL A 36 -1.12 4.65 0.42
CA VAL A 36 -1.56 5.66 -0.54
C VAL A 36 -0.99 7.03 -0.20
N SER A 37 -0.34 7.68 -1.19
CA SER A 37 0.17 9.05 -1.09
C SER A 37 -0.85 10.12 -1.54
N ALA A 38 -1.89 9.73 -2.28
CA ALA A 38 -2.93 10.64 -2.74
C ALA A 38 -3.84 11.10 -1.59
N GLU A 39 -4.50 12.23 -1.80
CA GLU A 39 -5.51 12.72 -0.85
C GLU A 39 -6.66 11.70 -0.73
N LEU A 40 -7.03 11.41 0.51
CA LEU A 40 -8.16 10.55 0.84
C LEU A 40 -8.81 11.02 2.16
N ASP A 41 -10.09 10.76 2.33
CA ASP A 41 -10.74 10.94 3.63
C ASP A 41 -10.40 9.76 4.54
N ILE A 42 -9.43 9.98 5.42
CA ILE A 42 -8.97 8.95 6.35
C ILE A 42 -10.07 8.46 7.30
N ASN A 43 -11.10 9.27 7.55
CA ASN A 43 -12.19 8.92 8.45
C ASN A 43 -13.08 7.80 7.88
N GLU A 44 -13.26 7.77 6.56
CA GLU A 44 -13.99 6.66 5.92
C GLU A 44 -13.27 5.33 6.12
N TYR A 45 -11.94 5.32 6.01
CA TYR A 45 -11.13 4.11 6.27
C TYR A 45 -11.13 3.73 7.75
N LEU A 46 -11.01 4.70 8.65
CA LEU A 46 -11.09 4.44 10.09
C LEU A 46 -12.42 3.80 10.49
N GLN A 47 -13.54 4.18 9.85
CA GLN A 47 -14.86 3.57 10.10
C GLN A 47 -14.94 2.10 9.67
N THR A 48 -14.07 1.65 8.75
CA THR A 48 -14.02 0.24 8.34
C THR A 48 -13.29 -0.64 9.35
N LEU A 49 -12.55 -0.05 10.29
CA LEU A 49 -11.91 -0.78 11.38
C LEU A 49 -12.93 -1.28 12.42
N LYS A 50 -12.69 -2.47 12.91
CA LYS A 50 -13.38 -3.05 14.07
C LYS A 50 -13.05 -2.29 15.37
N LEU A 51 -13.57 -2.79 16.49
CA LEU A 51 -13.17 -2.38 17.83
C LEU A 51 -11.68 -2.71 18.03
N ASP A 52 -10.93 -1.78 18.60
CA ASP A 52 -9.48 -1.86 18.81
C ASP A 52 -8.64 -1.99 17.52
N GLY A 53 -9.25 -1.79 16.35
CA GLY A 53 -8.57 -1.88 15.06
C GLY A 53 -7.55 -0.76 14.86
N THR A 54 -6.52 -1.05 14.05
CA THR A 54 -5.39 -0.14 13.83
C THR A 54 -5.22 0.20 12.35
N LEU A 55 -5.11 1.49 12.04
CA LEU A 55 -4.70 1.98 10.74
C LEU A 55 -3.22 2.37 10.79
N VAL A 56 -2.41 1.75 9.93
CA VAL A 56 -0.97 2.00 9.84
C VAL A 56 -0.67 2.84 8.61
N ILE A 57 -0.07 4.01 8.80
CA ILE A 57 0.37 4.90 7.73
C ILE A 57 1.80 4.50 7.36
N ILE A 58 2.00 4.08 6.11
CA ILE A 58 3.30 3.65 5.59
C ILE A 58 3.87 4.68 4.60
N TRP A 59 3.04 5.58 4.09
CA TRP A 59 3.46 6.60 3.13
C TRP A 59 3.09 8.00 3.59
N LEU A 60 3.97 8.95 3.31
CA LEU A 60 3.75 10.36 3.69
C LEU A 60 2.70 10.99 2.75
N PRO A 61 1.56 11.48 3.29
CA PRO A 61 0.56 12.17 2.49
C PRO A 61 1.05 13.57 2.09
N GLY A 62 0.53 14.09 0.98
CA GLY A 62 0.84 15.45 0.53
C GLY A 62 0.26 16.56 1.41
N LYS A 63 -0.78 16.23 2.20
CA LYS A 63 -1.43 17.13 3.17
C LYS A 63 -1.69 16.39 4.48
N PRO A 64 -1.75 17.10 5.62
CA PRO A 64 -2.13 16.51 6.89
C PRO A 64 -3.52 15.85 6.83
N TYR A 65 -3.67 14.71 7.50
CA TYR A 65 -4.99 14.09 7.67
C TYR A 65 -5.84 14.85 8.70
N ALA A 66 -7.06 15.18 8.34
CA ALA A 66 -8.06 15.71 9.25
C ALA A 66 -8.80 14.54 9.91
N VAL A 67 -8.37 14.13 11.09
CA VAL A 67 -8.96 13.02 11.84
C VAL A 67 -10.06 13.53 12.75
N HIS A 68 -11.27 12.98 12.62
CA HIS A 68 -12.39 13.28 13.50
C HIS A 68 -12.32 12.41 14.76
N ALA A 69 -12.18 13.05 15.91
CA ALA A 69 -11.98 12.36 17.19
C ALA A 69 -13.09 11.33 17.50
N GLY A 70 -14.34 11.63 17.15
CA GLY A 70 -15.47 10.72 17.34
C GLY A 70 -15.26 9.35 16.69
N VAL A 71 -14.67 9.32 15.48
CA VAL A 71 -14.39 8.06 14.79
C VAL A 71 -13.38 7.20 15.54
N MET A 72 -12.41 7.83 16.21
CA MET A 72 -11.43 7.13 17.04
C MET A 72 -12.06 6.59 18.32
N LEU A 73 -12.82 7.43 19.01
CA LEU A 73 -13.45 7.11 20.30
C LEU A 73 -14.48 5.98 20.18
N GLU A 74 -15.34 6.03 19.15
CA GLU A 74 -16.45 5.08 18.95
C GLU A 74 -15.99 3.61 18.90
N GLY A 75 -14.80 3.35 18.35
CA GLY A 75 -14.26 2.00 18.19
C GLY A 75 -12.96 1.76 18.95
N ARG A 76 -12.52 2.65 19.83
CA ARG A 76 -11.19 2.64 20.46
C ARG A 76 -10.07 2.40 19.46
N ARG A 77 -10.22 3.01 18.26
CA ARG A 77 -9.33 2.79 17.11
C ARG A 77 -8.01 3.49 17.30
N SER A 78 -6.98 2.91 16.74
CA SER A 78 -5.63 3.47 16.75
C SER A 78 -5.19 3.88 15.35
N MET A 79 -4.42 4.96 15.26
CA MET A 79 -3.70 5.35 14.06
C MET A 79 -2.22 5.44 14.41
N THR A 80 -1.38 4.76 13.67
CA THR A 80 0.07 4.70 13.91
C THR A 80 0.83 4.85 12.60
N GLY A 81 2.11 5.12 12.68
CA GLY A 81 3.00 5.20 11.52
C GLY A 81 4.06 4.10 11.55
N SER A 82 4.50 3.69 10.37
CA SER A 82 5.68 2.88 10.19
C SER A 82 6.48 3.44 9.03
N MET A 83 7.79 3.45 9.16
CA MET A 83 8.71 3.91 8.14
C MET A 83 9.64 2.75 7.74
N ILE A 84 10.78 3.07 7.13
CA ILE A 84 11.80 2.08 6.78
C ILE A 84 12.34 1.40 8.04
N GLY A 85 12.57 0.09 7.93
CA GLY A 85 13.20 -0.70 8.99
C GLY A 85 14.71 -0.53 9.03
N GLY A 86 15.34 -1.01 10.10
CA GLY A 86 16.78 -1.12 10.22
C GLY A 86 17.37 -2.25 9.36
N VAL A 87 18.71 -2.31 9.28
CA VAL A 87 19.39 -3.32 8.45
C VAL A 87 19.05 -4.75 8.89
N SER A 88 18.92 -4.98 10.21
CA SER A 88 18.56 -6.30 10.75
C SER A 88 17.15 -6.72 10.34
N GLU A 89 16.17 -5.81 10.38
CA GLU A 89 14.79 -6.07 9.96
C GLU A 89 14.72 -6.31 8.45
N LEU A 90 15.50 -5.56 7.66
CA LEU A 90 15.62 -5.79 6.23
C LEU A 90 16.16 -7.18 5.93
N GLN A 91 17.21 -7.63 6.65
CA GLN A 91 17.79 -8.96 6.47
C GLN A 91 16.78 -10.05 6.85
N GLU A 92 16.05 -9.89 7.94
CA GLU A 92 14.98 -10.81 8.35
C GLU A 92 13.91 -10.92 7.27
N MET A 93 13.46 -9.79 6.74
CA MET A 93 12.47 -9.75 5.64
C MET A 93 13.00 -10.46 4.39
N LEU A 94 14.26 -10.25 4.00
CA LEU A 94 14.87 -10.90 2.84
C LEU A 94 14.98 -12.41 3.04
N ASN A 95 15.35 -12.86 4.23
CA ASN A 95 15.43 -14.29 4.57
C ASN A 95 14.03 -14.93 4.47
N PHE A 96 13.02 -14.28 5.07
CA PHE A 96 11.63 -14.74 4.96
C PHE A 96 11.15 -14.83 3.50
N CYS A 97 11.43 -13.81 2.70
CA CYS A 97 11.07 -13.81 1.28
C CYS A 97 11.77 -14.93 0.52
N GLY A 98 13.06 -15.18 0.81
CA GLY A 98 13.83 -16.28 0.22
C GLY A 98 13.24 -17.65 0.58
N ASP A 99 12.97 -17.88 1.86
CA ASP A 99 12.40 -19.14 2.36
C ASP A 99 10.98 -19.42 1.80
N LYS A 100 10.21 -18.37 1.54
CA LYS A 100 8.84 -18.48 1.01
C LYS A 100 8.76 -18.32 -0.51
N ASN A 101 9.91 -18.13 -1.17
CA ASN A 101 9.97 -17.87 -2.61
C ASN A 101 9.10 -16.67 -3.04
N ILE A 102 9.12 -15.60 -2.25
CA ILE A 102 8.40 -14.35 -2.52
C ILE A 102 9.35 -13.42 -3.26
N VAL A 103 9.00 -13.08 -4.49
CA VAL A 103 9.76 -12.16 -5.34
C VAL A 103 8.87 -11.03 -5.85
N SER A 104 9.48 -9.90 -6.17
CA SER A 104 8.76 -8.78 -6.81
C SER A 104 8.67 -8.99 -8.31
N ASP A 105 7.50 -8.70 -8.88
CA ASP A 105 7.36 -8.55 -10.33
C ASP A 105 8.12 -7.31 -10.79
N VAL A 106 8.99 -7.46 -11.79
CA VAL A 106 9.82 -6.39 -12.32
C VAL A 106 9.85 -6.40 -13.84
N GLU A 107 10.01 -5.23 -14.45
CA GLU A 107 10.35 -5.07 -15.86
C GLU A 107 11.84 -4.73 -15.95
N VAL A 108 12.66 -5.63 -16.48
CA VAL A 108 14.10 -5.38 -16.69
C VAL A 108 14.27 -4.54 -17.95
N ILE A 109 15.01 -3.44 -17.83
CA ILE A 109 15.23 -2.47 -18.90
C ILE A 109 16.72 -2.17 -19.08
N LYS A 110 17.09 -1.65 -20.27
CA LYS A 110 18.43 -1.09 -20.52
C LYS A 110 18.52 0.34 -19.97
N ALA A 111 19.75 0.83 -19.75
CA ALA A 111 20.01 2.16 -19.23
C ALA A 111 19.45 3.27 -20.10
N ASP A 112 19.50 3.13 -21.43
CA ASP A 112 18.97 4.12 -22.40
C ASP A 112 17.44 4.27 -22.33
N TYR A 113 16.72 3.26 -21.80
CA TYR A 113 15.28 3.31 -21.61
C TYR A 113 14.83 4.05 -20.34
N ALA A 114 15.74 4.50 -19.47
CA ALA A 114 15.43 5.04 -18.15
C ALA A 114 14.41 6.20 -18.18
N ASN A 115 14.56 7.15 -19.11
CA ASN A 115 13.64 8.30 -19.22
C ASN A 115 12.22 7.84 -19.62
N THR A 116 12.10 6.88 -20.50
CA THR A 116 10.81 6.31 -20.90
C THR A 116 10.18 5.56 -19.72
N ALA A 117 10.97 4.77 -19.00
CA ALA A 117 10.51 4.07 -17.79
C ALA A 117 10.01 5.04 -16.71
N TYR A 118 10.70 6.15 -16.50
CA TYR A 118 10.26 7.20 -15.58
C TYR A 118 8.88 7.75 -15.96
N ASN A 119 8.68 8.11 -17.22
CA ASN A 119 7.39 8.60 -17.72
C ASN A 119 6.28 7.57 -17.56
N ARG A 120 6.57 6.29 -17.83
CA ARG A 120 5.64 5.18 -17.62
C ARG A 120 5.29 5.01 -16.13
N THR A 121 6.28 5.17 -15.24
CA THR A 121 6.04 5.13 -13.78
C THR A 121 5.10 6.24 -13.33
N VAL A 122 5.32 7.47 -13.80
CA VAL A 122 4.44 8.61 -13.52
C VAL A 122 3.01 8.35 -14.03
N ALA A 123 2.87 7.72 -15.19
CA ALA A 123 1.59 7.33 -15.76
C ALA A 123 0.95 6.09 -15.09
N SER A 124 1.59 5.50 -14.08
CA SER A 124 1.20 4.22 -13.46
C SER A 124 1.12 3.05 -14.44
N ASP A 125 1.94 3.09 -15.50
CA ASP A 125 2.08 2.05 -16.52
C ASP A 125 3.33 1.22 -16.26
N VAL A 126 3.36 0.49 -15.14
CA VAL A 126 4.43 -0.45 -14.77
C VAL A 126 3.91 -1.51 -13.80
N LYS A 127 4.41 -2.74 -13.92
CA LYS A 127 4.09 -3.86 -13.01
C LYS A 127 5.38 -4.46 -12.42
N TYR A 128 5.88 -4.02 -11.28
CA TYR A 128 5.44 -2.90 -10.47
C TYR A 128 6.58 -1.94 -10.27
N ARG A 129 7.76 -2.29 -10.82
CA ARG A 129 8.96 -1.45 -10.88
C ARG A 129 9.83 -1.79 -12.08
N PHE A 130 10.61 -0.84 -12.53
CA PHE A 130 11.68 -1.08 -13.47
C PHE A 130 12.98 -1.42 -12.75
N VAL A 131 13.74 -2.35 -13.31
CA VAL A 131 15.10 -2.69 -12.88
C VAL A 131 16.03 -2.46 -14.07
N ILE A 132 17.04 -1.61 -13.90
CA ILE A 132 18.01 -1.34 -14.95
C ILE A 132 19.07 -2.44 -14.96
N ASP A 133 19.26 -3.08 -16.10
CA ASP A 133 20.38 -4.01 -16.30
C ASP A 133 21.68 -3.19 -16.34
N ALA A 134 22.51 -3.36 -15.30
CA ALA A 134 23.77 -2.63 -15.16
C ALA A 134 24.79 -2.97 -16.26
N SER A 135 24.67 -4.12 -16.93
CA SER A 135 25.54 -4.47 -18.06
C SER A 135 25.25 -3.64 -19.33
N SER A 136 24.16 -2.85 -19.33
CA SER A 136 23.76 -2.01 -20.46
C SER A 136 24.26 -0.57 -20.41
N PHE A 137 25.10 -0.21 -19.44
CA PHE A 137 25.78 1.10 -19.34
C PHE A 137 26.96 1.22 -20.28
#